data_8b1bde5ff6bcd81baaac56280a6ab14f
#
_entry.id   8b1bde5ff6bcd81baaac56280a6ab14f
#
_cell.length_a   1.000
_cell.length_b   1.000
_cell.length_c   1.000
_cell.angle_alpha   90.00
_cell.angle_beta   90.00
_cell.angle_gamma   90.00
#
_symmetry.space_group_name_H-M   'P 1'
#
loop_
_entity.id
_entity.type
_entity.pdbx_description
1 polymer ?
#
loop_
_entity_poly.entity_id
_entity_poly.type
_entity_poly.pdbx_seq_one_letter_code
_entity_poly.pdbx_strand_id
1 'polypeptide(L)'
;MNITQQQLLNLIANTPDIGSLSLRKIAELIGAQGKPQIAKHHLQQLEKAGLIQMNLEQGILKVVKKGYNHVSKSPLFSIPIVGAANCGPAAIYAEQKVERYLKVSSSLLPRNKNRLFAIKTDGDSMNQAEVNGNKIESGDYVLVDREIKSYNNGDIVLAVIDGLATIKEYNRDIKNNRIVLRARSDHEYMPIYISEDDEFIINGKVVDVIKN
;
A
#
# COMPACT_ATOMS: atom_id res chain seq x y z
N MET A 1 -21.98 11.88 -22.86
CA MET A 1 -22.39 12.72 -21.70
C MET A 1 -21.97 14.16 -22.01
N ASN A 2 -22.86 15.12 -21.90
CA ASN A 2 -22.54 16.54 -22.12
C ASN A 2 -22.11 17.24 -20.82
N ILE A 3 -21.62 18.49 -20.92
CA ILE A 3 -21.11 19.27 -19.79
C ILE A 3 -22.16 19.42 -18.68
N THR A 4 -23.43 19.67 -19.03
CA THR A 4 -24.53 19.83 -18.07
C THR A 4 -24.84 18.55 -17.31
N GLN A 5 -24.76 17.40 -17.96
CA GLN A 5 -24.91 16.09 -17.30
C GLN A 5 -23.76 15.80 -16.33
N GLN A 6 -22.55 16.23 -16.66
CA GLN A 6 -21.39 16.06 -15.80
C GLN A 6 -21.47 16.97 -14.56
N GLN A 7 -21.93 18.20 -14.73
CA GLN A 7 -22.22 19.11 -13.63
C GLN A 7 -23.30 18.57 -12.70
N LEU A 8 -24.39 18.01 -13.25
CA LEU A 8 -25.45 17.36 -12.47
C LEU A 8 -24.93 16.17 -11.65
N LEU A 9 -24.14 15.28 -12.24
CA LEU A 9 -23.56 14.16 -11.51
C LEU A 9 -22.66 14.61 -10.36
N ASN A 10 -21.81 15.61 -10.60
CA ASN A 10 -20.95 16.18 -9.57
C ASN A 10 -21.77 16.85 -8.46
N LEU A 11 -22.82 17.59 -8.82
CA LEU A 11 -23.71 18.23 -7.87
C LEU A 11 -24.42 17.19 -6.99
N ILE A 12 -24.97 16.11 -7.59
CA ILE A 12 -25.64 15.04 -6.87
C ILE A 12 -24.68 14.29 -5.95
N ALA A 13 -23.42 14.10 -6.38
CA ALA A 13 -22.41 13.39 -5.60
C ALA A 13 -21.93 14.17 -4.37
N ASN A 14 -21.91 15.52 -4.46
CA ASN A 14 -21.30 16.39 -3.46
C ASN A 14 -22.31 17.20 -2.62
N THR A 15 -23.60 17.08 -2.90
CA THR A 15 -24.63 17.82 -2.14
C THR A 15 -25.50 16.84 -1.37
N PRO A 16 -25.35 16.78 -0.02
CA PRO A 16 -26.27 16.06 0.81
C PRO A 16 -27.70 16.58 0.61
N ASP A 17 -28.69 15.70 0.63
CA ASP A 17 -30.12 16.03 0.53
C ASP A 17 -30.58 16.79 -0.72
N ILE A 18 -29.80 16.72 -1.80
CA ILE A 18 -30.15 17.35 -3.08
C ILE A 18 -31.54 16.88 -3.60
N GLY A 19 -31.95 15.67 -3.25
CA GLY A 19 -33.26 15.12 -3.63
C GLY A 19 -34.45 15.88 -3.01
N SER A 20 -34.23 16.65 -1.95
CA SER A 20 -35.24 17.50 -1.31
C SER A 20 -35.40 18.85 -2.01
N LEU A 21 -34.46 19.21 -2.91
CA LEU A 21 -34.50 20.47 -3.64
C LEU A 21 -35.52 20.41 -4.78
N SER A 22 -36.19 21.56 -5.04
CA SER A 22 -37.04 21.68 -6.21
C SER A 22 -36.24 21.59 -7.50
N LEU A 23 -36.84 21.07 -8.58
CA LEU A 23 -36.23 21.04 -9.93
C LEU A 23 -35.78 22.43 -10.39
N ARG A 24 -36.48 23.49 -9.97
CA ARG A 24 -36.10 24.87 -10.27
C ARG A 24 -34.77 25.23 -9.59
N LYS A 25 -34.59 24.83 -8.34
CA LYS A 25 -33.35 25.07 -7.60
C LYS A 25 -32.19 24.29 -8.18
N ILE A 26 -32.44 23.02 -8.54
CA ILE A 26 -31.42 22.21 -9.24
C ILE A 26 -31.03 22.86 -10.59
N ALA A 27 -32.00 23.38 -11.34
CA ALA A 27 -31.74 24.05 -12.60
C ALA A 27 -30.90 25.32 -12.42
N GLU A 28 -31.13 26.11 -11.36
CA GLU A 28 -30.29 27.25 -11.00
C GLU A 28 -28.84 26.82 -10.72
N LEU A 29 -28.65 25.80 -9.92
CA LEU A 29 -27.33 25.30 -9.52
C LEU A 29 -26.49 24.78 -10.70
N ILE A 30 -27.12 24.34 -11.79
CA ILE A 30 -26.41 23.90 -13.01
C ILE A 30 -26.34 25.00 -14.08
N GLY A 31 -26.70 26.24 -13.74
CA GLY A 31 -26.65 27.37 -14.68
C GLY A 31 -27.73 27.35 -15.76
N ALA A 32 -28.80 26.57 -15.60
CA ALA A 32 -29.91 26.48 -16.55
C ALA A 32 -30.96 27.60 -16.35
N GLN A 33 -30.56 28.71 -15.73
CA GLN A 33 -31.41 29.91 -15.50
C GLN A 33 -32.80 29.62 -14.91
N GLY A 34 -32.88 28.67 -14.00
CA GLY A 34 -34.14 28.29 -13.35
C GLY A 34 -35.18 27.60 -14.23
N LYS A 35 -34.80 27.06 -15.40
CA LYS A 35 -35.67 26.30 -16.28
C LYS A 35 -35.78 24.83 -15.82
N PRO A 36 -36.81 24.44 -15.05
CA PRO A 36 -36.88 23.13 -14.43
C PRO A 36 -36.99 22.00 -15.45
N GLN A 37 -37.50 22.27 -16.65
CA GLN A 37 -37.60 21.27 -17.72
C GLN A 37 -36.21 20.80 -18.19
N ILE A 38 -35.20 21.68 -18.20
CA ILE A 38 -33.84 21.33 -18.60
C ILE A 38 -33.24 20.38 -17.56
N ALA A 39 -33.36 20.71 -16.26
CA ALA A 39 -32.89 19.86 -15.20
C ALA A 39 -33.59 18.48 -15.23
N LYS A 40 -34.95 18.48 -15.37
CA LYS A 40 -35.73 17.26 -15.46
C LYS A 40 -35.28 16.37 -16.62
N HIS A 41 -35.11 16.95 -17.80
CA HIS A 41 -34.66 16.22 -18.98
C HIS A 41 -33.29 15.54 -18.76
N HIS A 42 -32.32 16.28 -18.24
CA HIS A 42 -31.00 15.71 -18.01
C HIS A 42 -30.98 14.69 -16.87
N LEU A 43 -31.76 14.88 -15.82
CA LEU A 43 -31.92 13.87 -14.75
C LEU A 43 -32.55 12.58 -15.31
N GLN A 44 -33.61 12.66 -16.12
CA GLN A 44 -34.21 11.48 -16.76
C GLN A 44 -33.22 10.76 -17.68
N GLN A 45 -32.40 11.50 -18.42
CA GLN A 45 -31.36 10.92 -19.26
C GLN A 45 -30.30 10.17 -18.44
N LEU A 46 -29.88 10.76 -17.32
CA LEU A 46 -28.91 10.13 -16.41
C LEU A 46 -29.50 8.90 -15.72
N GLU A 47 -30.79 8.94 -15.35
CA GLU A 47 -31.49 7.80 -14.77
C GLU A 47 -31.65 6.68 -15.80
N LYS A 48 -32.09 7.00 -17.03
CA LYS A 48 -32.17 6.02 -18.14
C LYS A 48 -30.82 5.40 -18.48
N ALA A 49 -29.74 6.18 -18.33
CA ALA A 49 -28.39 5.67 -18.45
C ALA A 49 -27.93 4.84 -17.22
N GLY A 50 -28.76 4.78 -16.18
CA GLY A 50 -28.49 4.08 -14.92
C GLY A 50 -27.36 4.69 -14.12
N LEU A 51 -27.10 5.99 -14.28
CA LEU A 51 -26.05 6.73 -13.58
C LEU A 51 -26.57 7.36 -12.27
N ILE A 52 -27.87 7.59 -12.17
CA ILE A 52 -28.54 8.05 -10.96
C ILE A 52 -29.78 7.21 -10.66
N GLN A 53 -30.18 7.21 -9.41
CA GLN A 53 -31.49 6.76 -8.96
C GLN A 53 -32.30 8.00 -8.54
N MET A 54 -33.48 8.18 -9.09
CA MET A 54 -34.33 9.32 -8.83
C MET A 54 -35.72 8.89 -8.37
N ASN A 55 -36.15 9.40 -7.22
CA ASN A 55 -37.55 9.43 -6.79
C ASN A 55 -37.78 10.76 -6.10
N LEU A 56 -38.25 11.72 -6.87
CA LEU A 56 -38.42 13.10 -6.39
C LEU A 56 -39.57 13.24 -5.36
N GLU A 57 -40.54 12.33 -5.38
CA GLU A 57 -41.64 12.32 -4.40
C GLU A 57 -41.15 11.90 -3.01
N GLN A 58 -40.16 11.04 -2.97
CA GLN A 58 -39.51 10.56 -1.74
C GLN A 58 -38.21 11.32 -1.42
N GLY A 59 -37.88 12.37 -2.16
CA GLY A 59 -36.64 13.14 -1.98
C GLY A 59 -35.37 12.34 -2.31
N ILE A 60 -35.48 11.25 -3.08
CA ILE A 60 -34.34 10.41 -3.43
C ILE A 60 -33.74 10.89 -4.75
N LEU A 61 -32.52 11.41 -4.67
CA LEU A 61 -31.70 11.69 -5.86
C LEU A 61 -30.24 11.35 -5.51
N LYS A 62 -29.80 10.19 -6.00
CA LYS A 62 -28.48 9.63 -5.67
C LYS A 62 -27.77 9.20 -6.95
N VAL A 63 -26.48 9.42 -7.01
CA VAL A 63 -25.67 8.76 -8.02
C VAL A 63 -25.77 7.27 -7.76
N VAL A 64 -26.35 6.52 -8.72
CA VAL A 64 -26.18 5.09 -8.71
C VAL A 64 -24.70 4.89 -8.95
N LYS A 65 -23.97 4.52 -7.90
CA LYS A 65 -22.77 3.76 -8.08
C LYS A 65 -23.23 2.47 -8.76
N LYS A 66 -23.59 2.54 -10.07
CA LYS A 66 -23.47 1.34 -10.88
C LYS A 66 -22.13 0.84 -10.47
N GLY A 67 -22.08 -0.40 -10.03
CA GLY A 67 -20.80 -1.09 -10.01
C GLY A 67 -20.16 -0.95 -11.38
N TYR A 68 -19.68 0.26 -11.69
CA TYR A 68 -18.35 0.30 -12.12
C TYR A 68 -17.73 -0.56 -11.03
N ASN A 69 -17.37 -1.76 -11.39
CA ASN A 69 -16.06 -2.17 -11.12
C ASN A 69 -15.19 -0.98 -11.57
N HIS A 70 -15.14 0.08 -10.75
CA HIS A 70 -13.89 0.54 -10.34
C HIS A 70 -13.32 -0.78 -9.79
N VAL A 71 -12.69 -1.53 -10.66
CA VAL A 71 -11.35 -1.87 -10.38
C VAL A 71 -10.82 -0.52 -9.91
N SER A 72 -10.98 -0.24 -8.63
CA SER A 72 -10.14 0.70 -7.95
C SER A 72 -8.80 0.09 -8.27
N LYS A 73 -8.21 0.59 -9.37
CA LYS A 73 -6.81 0.39 -9.63
C LYS A 73 -6.22 1.11 -8.44
N SER A 74 -6.12 0.36 -7.33
CA SER A 74 -5.28 0.78 -6.24
C SER A 74 -4.02 1.18 -6.93
N PRO A 75 -3.64 2.45 -6.92
CA PRO A 75 -2.56 2.92 -7.75
C PRO A 75 -1.41 1.96 -7.49
N LEU A 76 -0.90 1.33 -8.53
CA LEU A 76 0.24 0.43 -8.38
C LEU A 76 1.40 1.30 -7.88
N PHE A 77 1.94 0.90 -6.77
CA PHE A 77 3.14 1.52 -6.22
C PHE A 77 4.35 0.73 -6.71
N SER A 78 5.38 1.44 -7.11
CA SER A 78 6.63 0.84 -7.58
C SER A 78 7.64 0.82 -6.44
N ILE A 79 7.90 -0.37 -5.88
CA ILE A 79 8.88 -0.57 -4.81
C ILE A 79 10.22 -0.94 -5.46
N PRO A 80 11.32 -0.25 -5.14
CA PRO A 80 12.62 -0.60 -5.65
C PRO A 80 13.06 -1.98 -5.11
N ILE A 81 13.50 -2.86 -6.00
CA ILE A 81 14.16 -4.12 -5.65
C ILE A 81 15.65 -3.85 -5.58
N VAL A 82 16.23 -4.20 -4.45
CA VAL A 82 17.66 -4.06 -4.18
C VAL A 82 18.30 -5.45 -4.14
N GLY A 83 19.38 -5.65 -4.87
CA GLY A 83 20.12 -6.90 -4.85
C GLY A 83 20.87 -7.11 -3.52
N ALA A 84 21.03 -8.37 -3.12
CA ALA A 84 21.72 -8.74 -1.86
C ALA A 84 23.12 -8.15 -1.76
N ALA A 85 23.88 -8.12 -2.86
CA ALA A 85 25.22 -7.53 -2.94
C ALA A 85 25.26 -6.00 -2.76
N ASN A 86 24.12 -5.34 -2.83
CA ASN A 86 23.99 -3.88 -2.76
C ASN A 86 23.46 -3.38 -1.43
N CYS A 87 23.35 -4.24 -0.44
CA CYS A 87 22.81 -3.91 0.89
C CYS A 87 23.84 -3.22 1.80
N GLY A 88 24.59 -2.24 1.31
CA GLY A 88 25.48 -1.38 2.10
C GLY A 88 24.72 -0.40 3.03
N PRO A 89 25.38 0.61 3.62
CA PRO A 89 24.74 1.59 4.51
C PRO A 89 23.52 2.27 3.88
N ALA A 90 22.45 2.44 4.63
CA ALA A 90 21.15 2.95 4.16
C ALA A 90 21.22 4.29 3.40
N ALA A 91 22.26 5.10 3.63
CA ALA A 91 22.52 6.34 2.91
C ALA A 91 22.87 6.15 1.41
N ILE A 92 23.26 4.93 1.01
CA ILE A 92 23.69 4.61 -0.37
C ILE A 92 22.52 4.08 -1.22
N TYR A 93 21.34 3.81 -0.62
CA TYR A 93 20.14 3.34 -1.32
C TYR A 93 19.43 4.38 -2.19
N ALA A 94 19.89 5.63 -2.16
CA ALA A 94 19.38 6.65 -3.02
C ALA A 94 19.78 6.37 -4.46
N GLU A 95 18.85 5.86 -5.26
CA GLU A 95 18.76 5.92 -6.71
C GLU A 95 19.78 5.17 -7.58
N GLN A 96 20.96 4.77 -7.10
CA GLN A 96 22.03 4.28 -7.99
C GLN A 96 22.17 2.75 -8.11
N LYS A 97 21.45 1.95 -7.31
CA LYS A 97 21.59 0.48 -7.30
C LYS A 97 20.27 -0.29 -7.30
N VAL A 98 19.22 0.30 -7.85
CA VAL A 98 17.93 -0.36 -8.02
C VAL A 98 18.03 -1.28 -9.24
N GLU A 99 17.84 -2.58 -9.03
CA GLU A 99 17.87 -3.56 -10.12
C GLU A 99 16.58 -3.49 -10.94
N ARG A 100 15.44 -3.43 -10.27
CA ARG A 100 14.09 -3.45 -10.84
C ARG A 100 13.09 -2.79 -9.89
N TYR A 101 11.84 -2.69 -10.33
CA TYR A 101 10.72 -2.25 -9.51
C TYR A 101 9.66 -3.31 -9.42
N LEU A 102 9.26 -3.65 -8.19
CA LEU A 102 8.11 -4.48 -7.89
C LEU A 102 6.86 -3.61 -7.91
N LYS A 103 5.88 -3.95 -8.76
CA LYS A 103 4.60 -3.24 -8.82
C LYS A 103 3.60 -3.92 -7.90
N VAL A 104 3.23 -3.25 -6.83
CA VAL A 104 2.31 -3.77 -5.81
C VAL A 104 1.12 -2.83 -5.68
N SER A 105 -0.07 -3.41 -5.51
CA SER A 105 -1.27 -2.61 -5.21
C SER A 105 -1.05 -1.83 -3.93
N SER A 106 -1.34 -0.54 -3.98
CA SER A 106 -1.13 0.33 -2.81
C SER A 106 -2.02 -0.03 -1.61
N SER A 107 -3.07 -0.82 -1.81
CA SER A 107 -3.92 -1.35 -0.74
C SER A 107 -3.27 -2.48 0.06
N LEU A 108 -2.27 -3.15 -0.51
CA LEU A 108 -1.50 -4.22 0.13
C LEU A 108 -0.28 -3.70 0.87
N LEU A 109 -0.03 -2.39 0.85
CA LEU A 109 1.17 -1.80 1.41
C LEU A 109 0.87 -1.00 2.67
N PRO A 110 1.84 -0.90 3.60
CA PRO A 110 1.77 0.01 4.73
C PRO A 110 1.56 1.47 4.29
N ARG A 111 1.02 2.30 5.18
CA ARG A 111 0.71 3.71 4.86
C ARG A 111 1.92 4.50 4.33
N ASN A 112 3.09 4.30 4.90
CA ASN A 112 4.32 5.03 4.56
C ASN A 112 5.17 4.24 3.57
N LYS A 113 4.83 4.32 2.29
CA LYS A 113 5.38 3.48 1.22
C LYS A 113 6.76 3.91 0.71
N ASN A 114 7.07 5.21 0.77
CA ASN A 114 8.29 5.79 0.18
C ASN A 114 9.59 5.34 0.87
N ARG A 115 9.47 4.72 2.04
CA ARG A 115 10.60 4.21 2.83
C ARG A 115 10.83 2.71 2.65
N LEU A 116 9.98 2.06 1.83
CA LEU A 116 10.06 0.63 1.57
C LEU A 116 11.00 0.34 0.41
N PHE A 117 11.73 -0.74 0.55
CA PHE A 117 12.38 -1.42 -0.55
C PHE A 117 12.11 -2.92 -0.45
N ALA A 118 12.30 -3.63 -1.54
CA ALA A 118 12.13 -5.07 -1.61
C ALA A 118 13.49 -5.75 -1.80
N ILE A 119 13.65 -6.91 -1.19
CA ILE A 119 14.75 -7.81 -1.47
C ILE A 119 14.19 -9.20 -1.80
N LYS A 120 14.72 -9.84 -2.82
CA LYS A 120 14.35 -11.21 -3.14
C LYS A 120 15.05 -12.16 -2.17
N THR A 121 14.28 -13.07 -1.57
CA THR A 121 14.83 -14.08 -0.67
C THR A 121 15.52 -15.19 -1.47
N ASP A 122 16.61 -15.71 -0.93
CA ASP A 122 17.30 -16.89 -1.42
C ASP A 122 17.66 -17.78 -0.24
N GLY A 123 17.35 -19.08 -0.33
CA GLY A 123 17.55 -20.04 0.74
C GLY A 123 16.35 -20.16 1.69
N ASP A 124 16.50 -21.04 2.68
CA ASP A 124 15.46 -21.53 3.58
C ASP A 124 15.65 -21.15 5.05
N SER A 125 16.65 -20.33 5.36
CA SER A 125 16.99 -19.97 6.74
C SER A 125 15.86 -19.21 7.49
N MET A 126 14.82 -18.77 6.78
CA MET A 126 13.67 -18.08 7.33
C MET A 126 12.33 -18.71 6.95
N ASN A 127 12.31 -19.97 6.48
CA ASN A 127 11.10 -20.64 5.97
C ASN A 127 10.02 -20.91 7.03
N GLN A 128 10.34 -20.78 8.31
CA GLN A 128 9.40 -20.83 9.44
C GLN A 128 9.11 -19.44 10.03
N ALA A 129 9.67 -18.38 9.46
CA ALA A 129 9.34 -17.02 9.86
C ALA A 129 8.05 -16.56 9.17
N GLU A 130 7.25 -15.82 9.92
CA GLU A 130 5.97 -15.27 9.45
C GLU A 130 5.91 -13.76 9.70
N VAL A 131 5.48 -13.01 8.70
CA VAL A 131 5.26 -11.56 8.80
C VAL A 131 3.87 -11.27 8.24
N ASN A 132 3.00 -10.67 9.04
CA ASN A 132 1.60 -10.36 8.69
C ASN A 132 0.80 -11.57 8.14
N GLY A 133 1.05 -12.78 8.66
CA GLY A 133 0.36 -14.00 8.23
C GLY A 133 0.97 -14.67 7.00
N ASN A 134 2.06 -14.13 6.45
CA ASN A 134 2.76 -14.71 5.30
C ASN A 134 4.11 -15.29 5.73
N LYS A 135 4.34 -16.58 5.44
CA LYS A 135 5.64 -17.21 5.61
C LYS A 135 6.63 -16.67 4.58
N ILE A 136 7.91 -16.64 4.98
CA ILE A 136 9.02 -16.26 4.08
C ILE A 136 9.55 -17.52 3.41
N GLU A 137 9.40 -17.65 2.11
CA GLU A 137 9.92 -18.75 1.32
C GLU A 137 10.98 -18.29 0.33
N SER A 138 11.82 -19.21 -0.12
CA SER A 138 12.83 -18.89 -1.13
C SER A 138 12.18 -18.42 -2.43
N GLY A 139 12.66 -17.31 -2.97
CA GLY A 139 12.12 -16.68 -4.17
C GLY A 139 11.09 -15.57 -3.91
N ASP A 140 10.54 -15.46 -2.71
CA ASP A 140 9.62 -14.37 -2.33
C ASP A 140 10.31 -13.00 -2.29
N TYR A 141 9.50 -11.94 -2.23
CA TYR A 141 10.01 -10.60 -1.97
C TYR A 141 9.62 -10.17 -0.57
N VAL A 142 10.60 -9.89 0.29
CA VAL A 142 10.36 -9.25 1.58
C VAL A 142 10.41 -7.74 1.45
N LEU A 143 9.45 -7.06 2.07
CA LEU A 143 9.40 -5.60 2.12
C LEU A 143 10.09 -5.13 3.40
N VAL A 144 11.10 -4.30 3.24
CA VAL A 144 11.91 -3.77 4.34
C VAL A 144 11.61 -2.28 4.51
N ASP A 145 11.29 -1.88 5.74
CA ASP A 145 11.16 -0.48 6.12
C ASP A 145 12.48 0.04 6.67
N ARG A 146 13.15 0.89 5.88
CA ARG A 146 14.48 1.43 6.21
C ARG A 146 14.50 2.49 7.31
N GLU A 147 13.33 3.07 7.64
CA GLU A 147 13.23 4.11 8.66
C GLU A 147 13.03 3.53 10.07
N ILE A 148 12.67 2.25 10.19
CA ILE A 148 12.58 1.58 11.47
C ILE A 148 14.01 1.26 11.94
N LYS A 149 14.47 1.93 13.00
CA LYS A 149 15.81 1.79 13.58
C LYS A 149 15.79 1.27 15.02
N SER A 150 14.62 1.02 15.58
CA SER A 150 14.44 0.40 16.89
C SER A 150 13.83 -0.98 16.70
N TYR A 151 14.51 -2.00 17.22
CA TYR A 151 14.16 -3.40 17.03
C TYR A 151 13.86 -4.07 18.37
N ASN A 152 12.84 -4.90 18.41
CA ASN A 152 12.47 -5.73 19.55
C ASN A 152 12.90 -7.18 19.29
N ASN A 153 13.06 -7.95 20.35
CA ASN A 153 13.32 -9.38 20.24
C ASN A 153 12.17 -10.06 19.47
N GLY A 154 12.52 -10.84 18.47
CA GLY A 154 11.57 -11.49 17.56
C GLY A 154 11.30 -10.71 16.26
N ASP A 155 11.74 -9.46 16.13
CA ASP A 155 11.61 -8.73 14.87
C ASP A 155 12.46 -9.39 13.78
N ILE A 156 11.89 -9.49 12.59
CA ILE A 156 12.64 -9.94 11.42
C ILE A 156 13.31 -8.72 10.79
N VAL A 157 14.61 -8.79 10.64
CA VAL A 157 15.44 -7.67 10.15
C VAL A 157 16.28 -8.08 8.94
N LEU A 158 16.60 -7.09 8.12
CA LEU A 158 17.64 -7.23 7.11
C LEU A 158 18.94 -6.69 7.68
N ALA A 159 19.90 -7.57 7.90
CA ALA A 159 21.24 -7.23 8.37
C ALA A 159 22.27 -7.39 7.25
N VAL A 160 23.34 -6.64 7.32
CA VAL A 160 24.54 -6.80 6.48
C VAL A 160 25.71 -7.09 7.37
N ILE A 161 26.33 -8.21 7.12
CA ILE A 161 27.48 -8.73 7.87
C ILE A 161 28.53 -9.10 6.82
N ASP A 162 29.74 -8.60 6.97
CA ASP A 162 30.83 -8.82 6.02
C ASP A 162 30.45 -8.51 4.56
N GLY A 163 29.61 -7.49 4.37
CA GLY A 163 29.13 -7.09 3.05
C GLY A 163 28.02 -7.95 2.46
N LEU A 164 27.57 -8.99 3.17
CA LEU A 164 26.51 -9.90 2.73
C LEU A 164 25.20 -9.59 3.44
N ALA A 165 24.13 -9.40 2.66
CA ALA A 165 22.79 -9.21 3.20
C ALA A 165 22.20 -10.53 3.69
N THR A 166 21.62 -10.51 4.88
CA THR A 166 20.93 -11.66 5.46
C THR A 166 19.66 -11.23 6.17
N ILE A 167 18.61 -12.04 6.06
CA ILE A 167 17.37 -11.87 6.81
C ILE A 167 17.40 -12.80 7.99
N LYS A 168 17.23 -12.26 9.20
CA LYS A 168 17.27 -13.01 10.45
C LYS A 168 16.28 -12.43 11.46
N GLU A 169 15.96 -13.22 12.46
CA GLU A 169 15.29 -12.77 13.66
C GLU A 169 16.29 -12.06 14.57
N TYR A 170 15.93 -10.85 14.98
CA TYR A 170 16.71 -10.04 15.90
C TYR A 170 16.43 -10.41 17.35
N ASN A 171 17.48 -10.59 18.12
CA ASN A 171 17.41 -10.78 19.57
C ASN A 171 18.55 -10.00 20.24
N ARG A 172 18.22 -9.19 21.23
CA ARG A 172 19.20 -8.49 22.06
C ARG A 172 19.47 -9.30 23.33
N ASP A 173 20.69 -9.78 23.49
CA ASP A 173 21.18 -10.45 24.68
C ASP A 173 21.84 -9.42 25.61
N ILE A 174 21.00 -8.78 26.43
CA ILE A 174 21.45 -7.72 27.35
C ILE A 174 22.49 -8.23 28.33
N LYS A 175 22.35 -9.50 28.79
CA LYS A 175 23.25 -10.09 29.78
C LYS A 175 24.69 -10.17 29.29
N ASN A 176 24.87 -10.43 27.99
CA ASN A 176 26.19 -10.59 27.38
C ASN A 176 26.57 -9.42 26.48
N ASN A 177 25.81 -8.31 26.52
CA ASN A 177 25.98 -7.09 25.71
C ASN A 177 26.22 -7.39 24.22
N ARG A 178 25.32 -8.17 23.61
CA ARG A 178 25.44 -8.59 22.21
C ARG A 178 24.09 -8.69 21.53
N ILE A 179 24.13 -8.67 20.22
CA ILE A 179 22.99 -8.98 19.34
C ILE A 179 23.15 -10.43 18.88
N VAL A 180 22.04 -11.15 18.82
CA VAL A 180 21.97 -12.50 18.31
C VAL A 180 21.00 -12.51 17.15
N LEU A 181 21.48 -12.82 15.96
CA LEU A 181 20.67 -12.99 14.78
C LEU A 181 20.41 -14.49 14.56
N ARG A 182 19.14 -14.89 14.56
CA ARG A 182 18.73 -16.29 14.48
C ARG A 182 18.00 -16.59 13.19
N ALA A 183 18.20 -17.75 12.65
CA ALA A 183 17.35 -18.32 11.63
C ALA A 183 16.01 -18.76 12.25
N ARG A 184 14.96 -18.71 11.45
CA ARG A 184 13.66 -19.34 11.71
C ARG A 184 13.39 -20.34 10.60
N SER A 185 13.88 -21.54 10.77
CA SER A 185 13.87 -22.58 9.74
C SER A 185 13.54 -23.94 10.36
N ASP A 186 13.08 -24.85 9.53
CA ASP A 186 12.96 -26.28 9.83
C ASP A 186 14.32 -26.99 9.75
N HIS A 187 15.34 -26.32 9.22
CA HIS A 187 16.73 -26.79 9.30
C HIS A 187 17.49 -26.08 10.41
N GLU A 188 18.51 -26.74 10.93
CA GLU A 188 19.36 -26.19 11.97
C GLU A 188 20.37 -25.21 11.36
N TYR A 189 20.38 -23.97 11.87
CA TYR A 189 21.32 -22.93 11.51
C TYR A 189 21.97 -22.38 12.78
N MET A 190 23.28 -22.19 12.75
CA MET A 190 24.00 -21.57 13.85
C MET A 190 23.60 -20.09 13.98
N PRO A 191 23.31 -19.60 15.19
CA PRO A 191 23.09 -18.17 15.44
C PRO A 191 24.34 -17.36 15.14
N ILE A 192 24.14 -16.14 14.67
CA ILE A 192 25.22 -15.16 14.49
C ILE A 192 25.26 -14.26 15.73
N TYR A 193 26.40 -14.24 16.39
CA TYR A 193 26.62 -13.42 17.59
C TYR A 193 27.45 -12.20 17.19
N ILE A 194 26.94 -11.02 17.49
CA ILE A 194 27.54 -9.73 17.13
C ILE A 194 27.69 -8.92 18.40
N SER A 195 28.90 -8.44 18.69
CA SER A 195 29.13 -7.48 19.73
C SER A 195 28.54 -6.12 19.35
N GLU A 196 28.09 -5.33 20.32
CA GLU A 196 27.63 -3.96 20.03
C GLU A 196 28.74 -3.07 19.45
N ASP A 197 30.00 -3.46 19.64
CA ASP A 197 31.19 -2.74 19.13
C ASP A 197 31.61 -3.22 17.71
N ASP A 198 30.98 -4.29 17.19
CA ASP A 198 31.30 -4.79 15.86
C ASP A 198 30.70 -3.92 14.75
N GLU A 199 31.38 -3.84 13.61
CA GLU A 199 30.86 -3.18 12.42
C GLU A 199 29.80 -4.06 11.74
N PHE A 200 28.53 -3.79 12.02
CA PHE A 200 27.41 -4.39 11.31
C PHE A 200 26.32 -3.35 11.04
N ILE A 201 25.45 -3.65 10.10
CA ILE A 201 24.39 -2.73 9.70
C ILE A 201 23.07 -3.49 9.70
N ILE A 202 22.07 -2.96 10.44
CA ILE A 202 20.68 -3.36 10.22
C ILE A 202 20.03 -2.31 9.32
N ASN A 203 19.69 -2.75 8.10
CA ASN A 203 19.15 -1.86 7.07
C ASN A 203 17.67 -1.55 7.25
N GLY A 204 16.98 -2.32 8.07
CA GLY A 204 15.59 -2.08 8.41
C GLY A 204 14.87 -3.33 8.86
N LYS A 205 13.61 -3.14 9.22
CA LYS A 205 12.71 -4.21 9.65
C LYS A 205 11.91 -4.75 8.47
N VAL A 206 11.79 -6.06 8.36
CA VAL A 206 10.85 -6.69 7.43
C VAL A 206 9.44 -6.43 7.93
N VAL A 207 8.62 -5.82 7.08
CA VAL A 207 7.26 -5.40 7.42
C VAL A 207 6.18 -6.12 6.64
N ASP A 208 6.54 -6.81 5.55
CA ASP A 208 5.61 -7.63 4.78
C ASP A 208 6.35 -8.61 3.86
N VAL A 209 5.60 -9.58 3.31
CA VAL A 209 6.08 -10.57 2.34
C VAL A 209 5.16 -10.57 1.13
N ILE A 210 5.72 -10.40 -0.03
CA ILE A 210 5.01 -10.54 -1.32
C ILE A 210 5.43 -11.87 -1.93
N LYS A 211 4.49 -12.77 -2.04
CA LYS A 211 4.70 -14.09 -2.64
C LYS A 211 4.99 -13.97 -4.13
N ASN A 212 5.96 -14.73 -4.59
CA ASN A 212 6.37 -14.75 -6.01
C ASN A 212 5.57 -15.77 -6.81
#